data_9066b3a3b27cc0370a01c7597578251a
#
_entry.id   9066b3a3b27cc0370a01c7597578251a
#
_cell.length_a   1.000
_cell.length_b   1.000
_cell.length_c   1.000
_cell.angle_alpha   90.00
_cell.angle_beta   90.00
_cell.angle_gamma   90.00
#
_symmetry.space_group_name_H-M   'P 1'
#
loop_
_entity.id
_entity.type
_entity.pdbx_description
1 polymer ?
#
loop_
_entity_poly.entity_id
_entity_poly.type
_entity_poly.pdbx_seq_one_letter_code
_entity_poly.pdbx_strand_id
1 'polypeptide(L)'
;MDWRNLLLAYRRCRRRKRYRQPATEFDFAWEENLLGLQRELQTGEYCPGAYEQFHISDPKPRLISAAPFRDRVVHHAIVNVLEPLFERSFVTDSYACRVGRGTHKAIQRAQQFQKRYAWCLKTDIVKFFPSVDHEVMLGVLQQKVGDARLLKLLQLLLASGEGVTGDDGGPVWFPGDDLLSVLRPRGLPIGNLTSQFFANVLLNPVDHFIKEALRIPGYLRYADDLLLFSDDRQQLWGAVESLRERLGQYRLRLHPRKTHVQPTHCWLPWLGMRILGSRCRISQQGIQRFVRRMRRQRREYAAGAIDAARIRQSLHAWLGHVSGVTEARVLKVLMRQHCVFSR
;
A
#
# COMPACT_ATOMS: atom_id res chain seq x y z
N MET A 1 6.39 -22.07 -14.09
CA MET A 1 5.31 -21.10 -14.42
C MET A 1 4.60 -21.55 -15.69
N ASP A 2 3.25 -21.59 -15.67
CA ASP A 2 2.42 -21.92 -16.83
C ASP A 2 2.30 -20.73 -17.79
N TRP A 3 2.30 -21.03 -19.10
CA TRP A 3 2.13 -20.02 -20.17
C TRP A 3 0.87 -19.16 -20.00
N ARG A 4 -0.26 -19.80 -19.67
CA ARG A 4 -1.53 -19.11 -19.47
C ARG A 4 -1.46 -18.06 -18.37
N ASN A 5 -0.75 -18.35 -17.28
CA ASN A 5 -0.55 -17.39 -16.18
C ASN A 5 0.35 -16.24 -16.60
N LEU A 6 1.44 -16.49 -17.33
CA LEU A 6 2.33 -15.43 -17.84
C LEU A 6 1.61 -14.50 -18.84
N LEU A 7 0.81 -15.06 -19.74
CA LEU A 7 0.01 -14.27 -20.67
C LEU A 7 -1.05 -13.42 -19.94
N LEU A 8 -1.71 -13.97 -18.93
CA LEU A 8 -2.64 -13.22 -18.08
C LEU A 8 -1.92 -12.10 -17.31
N ALA A 9 -0.76 -12.40 -16.76
CA ALA A 9 0.09 -11.45 -16.03
C ALA A 9 0.53 -10.28 -16.94
N TYR A 10 0.99 -10.58 -18.14
CA TYR A 10 1.35 -9.58 -19.13
C TYR A 10 0.16 -8.68 -19.47
N ARG A 11 -1.02 -9.25 -19.79
CA ARG A 11 -2.25 -8.50 -20.09
C ARG A 11 -2.65 -7.59 -18.92
N ARG A 12 -2.55 -8.05 -17.67
CA ARG A 12 -2.81 -7.26 -16.46
C ARG A 12 -1.78 -6.15 -16.28
N CYS A 13 -0.50 -6.44 -16.47
CA CYS A 13 0.60 -5.48 -16.35
C CYS A 13 0.50 -4.35 -17.37
N ARG A 14 0.14 -4.68 -18.62
CA ARG A 14 -0.03 -3.76 -19.76
C ARG A 14 -1.24 -2.83 -19.63
N ARG A 15 -2.26 -3.24 -18.89
CA ARG A 15 -3.52 -2.50 -18.78
C ARG A 15 -3.29 -1.06 -18.33
N ARG A 16 -3.80 -0.07 -19.12
CA ARG A 16 -3.64 1.37 -18.90
C ARG A 16 -2.20 1.90 -19.04
N LYS A 17 -1.27 1.11 -19.61
CA LYS A 17 0.14 1.49 -19.78
C LYS A 17 0.64 1.32 -21.23
N ARG A 18 -0.24 1.08 -22.20
CA ARG A 18 0.08 0.76 -23.61
C ARG A 18 1.00 1.76 -24.31
N TYR A 19 0.95 3.03 -23.91
CA TYR A 19 1.74 4.10 -24.53
C TYR A 19 2.94 4.53 -23.69
N ARG A 20 3.34 3.73 -22.70
CA ARG A 20 4.54 4.00 -21.92
C ARG A 20 5.71 3.22 -22.50
N GLN A 21 6.83 3.91 -22.72
CA GLN A 21 8.01 3.36 -23.39
C GLN A 21 8.41 1.95 -22.92
N PRO A 22 8.56 1.63 -21.62
CA PRO A 22 8.94 0.27 -21.22
C PRO A 22 7.91 -0.81 -21.57
N ALA A 23 6.62 -0.44 -21.66
CA ALA A 23 5.57 -1.38 -22.09
C ALA A 23 5.58 -1.56 -23.61
N THR A 24 5.80 -0.49 -24.37
CA THR A 24 5.86 -0.51 -25.84
C THR A 24 7.07 -1.32 -26.33
N GLU A 25 8.23 -1.18 -25.69
CA GLU A 25 9.43 -1.97 -26.00
C GLU A 25 9.17 -3.47 -25.77
N PHE A 26 8.56 -3.85 -24.68
CA PHE A 26 8.19 -5.23 -24.40
C PHE A 26 7.14 -5.75 -25.38
N ASP A 27 6.16 -4.91 -25.76
CA ASP A 27 5.06 -5.24 -26.65
C ASP A 27 5.55 -5.55 -28.09
N PHE A 28 6.69 -5.00 -28.51
CA PHE A 28 7.23 -5.19 -29.87
C PHE A 28 7.53 -6.67 -30.17
N ALA A 29 8.08 -7.42 -29.19
CA ALA A 29 8.38 -8.84 -29.29
C ALA A 29 7.79 -9.61 -28.10
N TRP A 30 6.51 -9.36 -27.77
CA TRP A 30 5.91 -9.85 -26.53
C TRP A 30 5.88 -11.39 -26.41
N GLU A 31 5.71 -12.10 -27.52
CA GLU A 31 5.68 -13.58 -27.54
C GLU A 31 7.05 -14.13 -27.18
N GLU A 32 8.10 -13.67 -27.85
CA GLU A 32 9.49 -14.07 -27.61
C GLU A 32 9.92 -13.71 -26.18
N ASN A 33 9.58 -12.50 -25.72
CA ASN A 33 9.85 -12.02 -24.38
C ASN A 33 9.17 -12.89 -23.30
N LEU A 34 7.93 -13.32 -23.53
CA LEU A 34 7.21 -14.20 -22.60
C LEU A 34 7.75 -15.63 -22.65
N LEU A 35 8.12 -16.16 -23.82
CA LEU A 35 8.71 -17.49 -23.93
C LEU A 35 10.10 -17.54 -23.30
N GLY A 36 10.91 -16.49 -23.48
CA GLY A 36 12.19 -16.33 -22.79
C GLY A 36 12.01 -16.31 -21.29
N LEU A 37 11.10 -15.48 -20.81
CA LEU A 37 10.78 -15.37 -19.37
C LEU A 37 10.25 -16.69 -18.79
N GLN A 38 9.43 -17.43 -19.54
CA GLN A 38 8.95 -18.76 -19.12
C GLN A 38 10.12 -19.74 -18.95
N ARG A 39 11.03 -19.78 -19.91
CA ARG A 39 12.23 -20.63 -19.86
C ARG A 39 13.07 -20.33 -18.62
N GLU A 40 13.42 -19.06 -18.42
CA GLU A 40 14.22 -18.64 -17.27
C GLU A 40 13.57 -19.00 -15.93
N LEU A 41 12.25 -18.84 -15.81
CA LEU A 41 11.50 -19.21 -14.60
C LEU A 41 11.42 -20.74 -14.40
N GLN A 42 11.45 -21.53 -15.49
CA GLN A 42 11.43 -23.00 -15.43
C GLN A 42 12.80 -23.58 -15.10
N THR A 43 13.88 -23.01 -15.68
CA THR A 43 15.28 -23.42 -15.42
C THR A 43 15.80 -22.89 -14.08
N GLY A 44 15.16 -21.83 -13.52
CA GLY A 44 15.65 -21.15 -12.32
C GLY A 44 16.73 -20.12 -12.58
N GLU A 45 16.95 -19.74 -13.83
CA GLU A 45 17.92 -18.73 -14.28
C GLU A 45 17.38 -17.30 -14.24
N TYR A 46 16.08 -17.13 -13.92
CA TYR A 46 15.49 -15.81 -13.81
C TYR A 46 16.22 -14.97 -12.77
N CYS A 47 16.64 -13.77 -13.19
CA CYS A 47 17.25 -12.76 -12.35
C CYS A 47 16.45 -11.43 -12.48
N PRO A 48 16.02 -10.82 -11.37
CA PRO A 48 15.39 -9.50 -11.40
C PRO A 48 16.36 -8.43 -11.93
N GLY A 49 15.86 -7.54 -12.76
CA GLY A 49 16.63 -6.39 -13.24
C GLY A 49 16.70 -5.25 -12.22
N ALA A 50 17.57 -4.28 -12.50
CA ALA A 50 17.75 -3.11 -11.65
C ALA A 50 16.48 -2.25 -11.57
N TYR A 51 16.20 -1.70 -10.38
CA TYR A 51 15.07 -0.80 -10.17
C TYR A 51 15.37 0.60 -10.72
N GLU A 52 14.40 1.17 -11.40
CA GLU A 52 14.38 2.60 -11.72
C GLU A 52 13.85 3.38 -10.51
N GLN A 53 14.68 4.26 -9.95
CA GLN A 53 14.34 5.02 -8.75
C GLN A 53 13.99 6.47 -9.08
N PHE A 54 12.90 6.96 -8.50
CA PHE A 54 12.53 8.37 -8.59
C PHE A 54 11.76 8.83 -7.35
N HIS A 55 11.89 10.11 -7.04
CA HIS A 55 11.19 10.71 -5.91
C HIS A 55 9.83 11.26 -6.32
N ILE A 56 8.82 10.97 -5.49
CA ILE A 56 7.54 11.66 -5.53
C ILE A 56 7.42 12.53 -4.29
N SER A 57 6.89 13.74 -4.43
CA SER A 57 6.79 14.72 -3.33
C SER A 57 5.37 14.88 -2.76
N ASP A 58 4.34 14.33 -3.43
CA ASP A 58 2.94 14.47 -3.01
C ASP A 58 2.34 13.08 -2.69
N PRO A 59 1.77 12.85 -1.50
CA PRO A 59 1.55 13.77 -0.36
C PRO A 59 2.76 13.98 0.56
N LYS A 60 3.74 13.11 0.49
CA LYS A 60 5.00 13.16 1.24
C LYS A 60 6.14 12.71 0.33
N PRO A 61 7.37 13.18 0.55
CA PRO A 61 8.53 12.64 -0.16
C PRO A 61 8.61 11.12 0.05
N ARG A 62 8.70 10.40 -1.08
CA ARG A 62 8.88 8.94 -1.09
C ARG A 62 9.76 8.56 -2.26
N LEU A 63 10.71 7.68 -2.01
CA LEU A 63 11.45 7.02 -3.07
C LEU A 63 10.57 5.89 -3.63
N ILE A 64 10.30 5.96 -4.92
CA ILE A 64 9.59 4.91 -5.66
C ILE A 64 10.64 4.12 -6.42
N SER A 65 10.58 2.80 -6.28
CA SER A 65 11.49 1.87 -6.93
C SER A 65 10.67 1.01 -7.90
N ALA A 66 10.71 1.40 -9.16
CA ALA A 66 9.94 0.77 -10.21
C ALA A 66 10.74 -0.38 -10.83
N ALA A 67 10.26 -1.61 -10.73
CA ALA A 67 10.86 -2.75 -11.41
C ALA A 67 10.76 -2.59 -12.94
N PRO A 68 11.68 -3.14 -13.75
CA PRO A 68 11.54 -3.28 -15.20
C PRO A 68 10.20 -3.89 -15.60
N PHE A 69 9.73 -3.59 -16.81
CA PHE A 69 8.40 -4.09 -17.24
C PHE A 69 8.33 -5.62 -17.24
N ARG A 70 9.42 -6.29 -17.64
CA ARG A 70 9.60 -7.74 -17.61
C ARG A 70 9.34 -8.30 -16.19
N ASP A 71 9.95 -7.70 -15.18
CA ASP A 71 9.82 -8.16 -13.80
C ASP A 71 8.44 -7.88 -13.23
N ARG A 72 7.80 -6.79 -13.66
CA ARG A 72 6.39 -6.54 -13.31
C ARG A 72 5.47 -7.62 -13.86
N VAL A 73 5.78 -8.24 -15.00
CA VAL A 73 5.04 -9.42 -15.50
C VAL A 73 5.21 -10.59 -14.54
N VAL A 74 6.44 -10.86 -14.05
CA VAL A 74 6.69 -11.90 -13.03
C VAL A 74 5.93 -11.59 -11.72
N HIS A 75 5.96 -10.33 -11.26
CA HIS A 75 5.20 -9.91 -10.08
C HIS A 75 3.70 -10.20 -10.24
N HIS A 76 3.12 -9.89 -11.40
CA HIS A 76 1.73 -10.22 -11.68
C HIS A 76 1.49 -11.73 -11.73
N ALA A 77 2.39 -12.50 -12.32
CA ALA A 77 2.26 -13.96 -12.40
C ALA A 77 2.29 -14.63 -11.02
N ILE A 78 3.14 -14.16 -10.11
CA ILE A 78 3.21 -14.62 -8.73
C ILE A 78 1.93 -14.24 -7.97
N VAL A 79 1.50 -13.00 -8.06
CA VAL A 79 0.30 -12.52 -7.35
C VAL A 79 -0.95 -13.22 -7.88
N ASN A 80 -1.06 -13.52 -9.18
CA ASN A 80 -2.17 -14.29 -9.74
C ASN A 80 -2.35 -15.66 -9.05
N VAL A 81 -1.25 -16.29 -8.63
CA VAL A 81 -1.27 -17.60 -7.98
C VAL A 81 -1.47 -17.49 -6.47
N LEU A 82 -0.79 -16.54 -5.83
CA LEU A 82 -0.80 -16.40 -4.38
C LEU A 82 -2.02 -15.67 -3.83
N GLU A 83 -2.52 -14.65 -4.55
CA GLU A 83 -3.66 -13.84 -4.08
C GLU A 83 -4.89 -14.70 -3.74
N PRO A 84 -5.36 -15.64 -4.57
CA PRO A 84 -6.51 -16.48 -4.23
C PRO A 84 -6.27 -17.37 -2.99
N LEU A 85 -5.02 -17.78 -2.76
CA LEU A 85 -4.65 -18.61 -1.62
C LEU A 85 -4.71 -17.84 -0.30
N PHE A 86 -4.16 -16.61 -0.30
CA PHE A 86 -4.09 -15.78 0.90
C PHE A 86 -5.38 -14.99 1.15
N GLU A 87 -6.10 -14.54 0.10
CA GLU A 87 -7.32 -13.75 0.21
C GLU A 87 -8.39 -14.43 1.08
N ARG A 88 -8.46 -15.77 1.04
CA ARG A 88 -9.38 -16.56 1.88
C ARG A 88 -9.12 -16.42 3.37
N SER A 89 -7.90 -16.09 3.76
CA SER A 89 -7.51 -15.93 5.17
C SER A 89 -7.49 -14.47 5.64
N PHE A 90 -7.59 -13.51 4.73
CA PHE A 90 -7.57 -12.11 5.13
C PHE A 90 -8.86 -11.73 5.85
N VAL A 91 -8.72 -11.04 6.97
CA VAL A 91 -9.88 -10.51 7.69
C VAL A 91 -10.71 -9.58 6.79
N THR A 92 -12.03 -9.59 7.01
CA THR A 92 -12.96 -8.80 6.20
C THR A 92 -12.64 -7.31 6.22
N ASP A 93 -12.17 -6.79 7.33
CA ASP A 93 -11.94 -5.37 7.57
C ASP A 93 -10.50 -4.89 7.24
N SER A 94 -9.77 -5.61 6.36
CA SER A 94 -8.54 -5.16 5.69
C SER A 94 -8.87 -4.63 4.30
N TYR A 95 -8.49 -3.39 3.97
CA TYR A 95 -9.04 -2.66 2.81
C TYR A 95 -8.04 -2.25 1.73
N ALA A 96 -6.75 -2.12 2.02
CA ALA A 96 -5.77 -1.67 1.06
C ALA A 96 -5.41 -2.76 0.06
N CYS A 97 -5.28 -2.40 -1.22
CA CYS A 97 -4.76 -3.26 -2.28
C CYS A 97 -5.47 -4.61 -2.42
N ARG A 98 -6.77 -4.66 -2.14
CA ARG A 98 -7.63 -5.85 -2.30
C ARG A 98 -8.78 -5.56 -3.25
N VAL A 99 -9.12 -6.56 -4.10
CA VAL A 99 -10.23 -6.45 -5.06
C VAL A 99 -11.56 -6.23 -4.33
N GLY A 100 -12.34 -5.28 -4.80
CA GLY A 100 -13.64 -4.97 -4.21
C GLY A 100 -13.59 -4.21 -2.86
N ARG A 101 -12.40 -3.88 -2.35
CA ARG A 101 -12.16 -3.06 -1.14
C ARG A 101 -11.80 -1.62 -1.52
N GLY A 102 -10.88 -0.99 -0.85
CA GLY A 102 -10.34 0.34 -1.17
C GLY A 102 -10.81 1.44 -0.22
N THR A 103 -10.37 2.66 -0.49
CA THR A 103 -10.48 3.82 0.42
C THR A 103 -11.92 4.15 0.80
N HIS A 104 -12.84 4.18 -0.15
CA HIS A 104 -14.23 4.55 0.12
C HIS A 104 -14.93 3.56 1.04
N LYS A 105 -14.76 2.25 0.79
CA LYS A 105 -15.33 1.23 1.67
C LYS A 105 -14.70 1.24 3.07
N ALA A 106 -13.40 1.49 3.15
CA ALA A 106 -12.71 1.66 4.43
C ALA A 106 -13.31 2.84 5.23
N ILE A 107 -13.51 4.00 4.60
CA ILE A 107 -14.11 5.17 5.23
C ILE A 107 -15.55 4.88 5.68
N GLN A 108 -16.37 4.27 4.83
CA GLN A 108 -17.73 3.87 5.19
C GLN A 108 -17.74 2.93 6.41
N ARG A 109 -16.82 1.98 6.46
CA ARG A 109 -16.69 1.08 7.61
C ARG A 109 -16.24 1.80 8.88
N ALA A 110 -15.27 2.72 8.76
CA ALA A 110 -14.85 3.57 9.88
C ALA A 110 -16.02 4.42 10.43
N GLN A 111 -16.88 4.96 9.54
CA GLN A 111 -18.07 5.69 9.93
C GLN A 111 -19.07 4.81 10.70
N GLN A 112 -19.25 3.54 10.29
CA GLN A 112 -20.10 2.59 11.00
C GLN A 112 -19.58 2.33 12.42
N PHE A 113 -18.27 2.08 12.55
CA PHE A 113 -17.65 1.85 13.85
C PHE A 113 -17.66 3.10 14.74
N GLN A 114 -17.43 4.28 14.16
CA GLN A 114 -17.48 5.54 14.91
C GLN A 114 -18.87 5.86 15.48
N LYS A 115 -19.96 5.37 14.84
CA LYS A 115 -21.32 5.47 15.37
C LYS A 115 -21.62 4.45 16.46
N ARG A 116 -20.93 3.31 16.46
CA ARG A 116 -21.22 2.17 17.31
C ARG A 116 -20.46 2.18 18.63
N TYR A 117 -19.21 2.68 18.61
CA TYR A 117 -18.29 2.61 19.76
C TYR A 117 -17.94 3.99 20.27
N ALA A 118 -17.63 4.07 21.57
CA ALA A 118 -17.32 5.33 22.25
C ALA A 118 -15.88 5.82 22.01
N TRP A 119 -14.92 4.90 21.79
CA TRP A 119 -13.50 5.20 21.66
C TRP A 119 -12.89 4.61 20.41
N CYS A 120 -11.89 5.31 19.89
CA CYS A 120 -11.09 4.88 18.74
C CYS A 120 -9.60 5.03 19.05
N LEU A 121 -8.85 3.95 18.91
CA LEU A 121 -7.40 3.96 18.80
C LEU A 121 -7.02 4.07 17.33
N LYS A 122 -6.23 5.09 17.01
CA LYS A 122 -5.54 5.20 15.73
C LYS A 122 -4.07 4.97 15.92
N THR A 123 -3.47 4.14 15.09
CA THR A 123 -2.04 3.86 15.10
C THR A 123 -1.52 3.56 13.70
N ASP A 124 -0.19 3.59 13.54
CA ASP A 124 0.53 3.43 12.27
C ASP A 124 1.82 2.66 12.59
N ILE A 125 2.35 1.92 11.64
CA ILE A 125 3.63 1.22 11.78
C ILE A 125 4.76 2.12 11.29
N VAL A 126 5.85 2.18 12.06
CA VAL A 126 7.03 3.00 11.71
C VAL A 126 7.66 2.47 10.43
N LYS A 127 7.75 3.35 9.40
CA LYS A 127 8.47 3.05 8.15
C LYS A 127 8.20 1.62 7.63
N PHE A 128 6.94 1.22 7.56
CA PHE A 128 6.54 -0.18 7.34
C PHE A 128 7.30 -0.85 6.19
N PHE A 129 7.23 -0.31 4.95
CA PHE A 129 7.88 -0.92 3.80
C PHE A 129 9.40 -1.07 3.94
N PRO A 130 10.16 -0.05 4.42
CA PRO A 130 11.58 -0.20 4.70
C PRO A 130 11.91 -1.17 5.85
N SER A 131 10.96 -1.39 6.77
CA SER A 131 11.20 -2.19 7.98
C SER A 131 10.93 -3.69 7.79
N VAL A 132 10.30 -4.11 6.69
CA VAL A 132 9.95 -5.53 6.49
C VAL A 132 11.22 -6.38 6.40
N ASP A 133 11.42 -7.24 7.39
CA ASP A 133 12.50 -8.22 7.43
C ASP A 133 12.21 -9.36 6.44
N HIS A 134 13.18 -9.71 5.61
CA HIS A 134 12.98 -10.68 4.53
C HIS A 134 12.81 -12.10 5.05
N GLU A 135 13.53 -12.47 6.12
CA GLU A 135 13.41 -13.80 6.74
C GLU A 135 12.03 -13.98 7.38
N VAL A 136 11.57 -12.97 8.14
CA VAL A 136 10.23 -12.96 8.73
C VAL A 136 9.16 -13.04 7.64
N MET A 137 9.31 -12.26 6.56
CA MET A 137 8.37 -12.28 5.45
C MET A 137 8.32 -13.65 4.78
N LEU A 138 9.48 -14.26 4.53
CA LEU A 138 9.58 -15.59 3.94
C LEU A 138 8.94 -16.66 4.85
N GLY A 139 9.18 -16.58 6.17
CA GLY A 139 8.56 -17.47 7.15
C GLY A 139 7.03 -17.41 7.14
N VAL A 140 6.45 -16.22 7.00
CA VAL A 140 4.98 -16.06 6.87
C VAL A 140 4.46 -16.64 5.54
N LEU A 141 5.20 -16.48 4.44
CA LEU A 141 4.84 -17.05 3.15
C LEU A 141 4.89 -18.58 3.19
N GLN A 142 5.91 -19.18 3.82
CA GLN A 142 6.09 -20.62 3.96
C GLN A 142 4.95 -21.32 4.70
N GLN A 143 4.22 -20.62 5.54
CA GLN A 143 3.04 -21.21 6.21
C GLN A 143 1.96 -21.70 5.23
N LYS A 144 1.93 -21.16 4.01
CA LYS A 144 0.94 -21.54 2.98
C LYS A 144 1.55 -21.96 1.65
N VAL A 145 2.81 -21.69 1.43
CA VAL A 145 3.52 -22.00 0.18
C VAL A 145 4.51 -23.12 0.47
N GLY A 146 4.22 -24.32 -0.02
CA GLY A 146 5.10 -25.49 0.13
C GLY A 146 6.00 -25.76 -1.09
N ASP A 147 5.77 -25.10 -2.23
CA ASP A 147 6.57 -25.28 -3.44
C ASP A 147 7.95 -24.62 -3.29
N ALA A 148 9.01 -25.45 -3.26
CA ALA A 148 10.38 -24.97 -3.05
C ALA A 148 10.89 -24.04 -4.18
N ARG A 149 10.45 -24.26 -5.43
CA ARG A 149 10.83 -23.42 -6.57
C ARG A 149 10.18 -22.05 -6.45
N LEU A 150 8.91 -21.99 -6.05
CA LEU A 150 8.22 -20.75 -5.80
C LEU A 150 8.83 -19.99 -4.62
N LEU A 151 9.16 -20.67 -3.53
CA LEU A 151 9.83 -20.08 -2.36
C LEU A 151 11.19 -19.47 -2.74
N LYS A 152 11.99 -20.18 -3.55
CA LYS A 152 13.27 -19.64 -4.07
C LYS A 152 13.05 -18.37 -4.91
N LEU A 153 12.03 -18.34 -5.75
CA LEU A 153 11.67 -17.16 -6.54
C LEU A 153 11.23 -16.00 -5.64
N LEU A 154 10.43 -16.27 -4.60
CA LEU A 154 10.00 -15.25 -3.63
C LEU A 154 11.19 -14.68 -2.85
N GLN A 155 12.13 -15.53 -2.43
CA GLN A 155 13.37 -15.13 -1.77
C GLN A 155 14.23 -14.22 -2.68
N LEU A 156 14.36 -14.58 -3.96
CA LEU A 156 15.08 -13.79 -4.95
C LEU A 156 14.45 -12.41 -5.14
N LEU A 157 13.12 -12.32 -5.20
CA LEU A 157 12.41 -11.04 -5.30
C LEU A 157 12.54 -10.20 -4.03
N LEU A 158 12.52 -10.80 -2.84
CA LEU A 158 12.78 -10.09 -1.60
C LEU A 158 14.20 -9.52 -1.59
N ALA A 159 15.20 -10.35 -1.90
CA ALA A 159 16.61 -9.96 -1.96
C ALA A 159 16.85 -8.81 -2.95
N SER A 160 16.17 -8.81 -4.11
CA SER A 160 16.28 -7.70 -5.08
C SER A 160 15.79 -6.36 -4.54
N GLY A 161 15.00 -6.37 -3.48
CA GLY A 161 14.48 -5.18 -2.79
C GLY A 161 15.38 -4.65 -1.67
N GLU A 162 16.45 -5.34 -1.34
CA GLU A 162 17.40 -4.91 -0.30
C GLU A 162 18.07 -3.60 -0.66
N GLY A 163 18.16 -2.67 0.29
CA GLY A 163 18.80 -1.35 0.09
C GLY A 163 18.05 -0.39 -0.85
N VAL A 164 17.02 -0.86 -1.56
CA VAL A 164 16.29 -0.09 -2.59
C VAL A 164 15.35 0.95 -1.98
N THR A 165 15.08 0.89 -0.69
CA THR A 165 14.12 1.79 -0.02
C THR A 165 14.70 3.15 0.37
N GLY A 166 16.02 3.33 0.27
CA GLY A 166 16.71 4.58 0.62
C GLY A 166 16.54 4.99 2.09
N ASP A 167 16.21 4.05 2.96
CA ASP A 167 16.03 4.32 4.38
C ASP A 167 17.25 3.91 5.19
N ASP A 168 18.09 4.87 5.50
CA ASP A 168 19.26 4.74 6.36
C ASP A 168 18.91 4.82 7.86
N GLY A 169 17.65 4.57 8.20
CA GLY A 169 17.19 4.58 9.58
C GLY A 169 17.92 3.54 10.40
N GLY A 170 19.02 3.92 11.03
CA GLY A 170 19.95 3.17 11.84
C GLY A 170 19.56 1.77 12.38
N PRO A 171 20.39 1.10 13.11
CA PRO A 171 20.10 -0.23 13.65
C PRO A 171 18.86 -0.20 14.54
N VAL A 172 17.95 -1.13 14.31
CA VAL A 172 16.76 -1.33 15.13
C VAL A 172 16.86 -2.66 15.81
N TRP A 173 16.83 -2.63 17.13
CA TRP A 173 16.95 -3.81 17.99
C TRP A 173 15.58 -4.29 18.44
N PHE A 174 15.40 -5.60 18.47
CA PHE A 174 14.24 -6.29 19.02
C PHE A 174 14.68 -7.27 20.10
N PRO A 175 13.78 -7.65 21.03
CA PRO A 175 14.12 -8.66 22.04
C PRO A 175 14.63 -9.94 21.40
N GLY A 176 15.78 -10.43 21.85
CA GLY A 176 16.44 -11.62 21.32
C GLY A 176 17.39 -11.38 20.14
N ASP A 177 17.57 -10.12 19.70
CA ASP A 177 18.55 -9.79 18.68
C ASP A 177 19.98 -9.89 19.21
N ASP A 178 20.85 -10.48 18.39
CA ASP A 178 22.30 -10.44 18.52
C ASP A 178 22.90 -9.32 17.63
N LEU A 179 24.22 -9.14 17.70
CA LEU A 179 24.93 -8.14 16.90
C LEU A 179 24.72 -8.33 15.39
N LEU A 180 24.58 -9.56 14.91
CA LEU A 180 24.41 -9.87 13.49
C LEU A 180 22.95 -9.63 13.02
N SER A 181 22.01 -9.63 13.94
CA SER A 181 20.58 -9.38 13.62
C SER A 181 20.33 -8.02 13.01
N VAL A 182 21.23 -7.04 13.23
CA VAL A 182 21.15 -5.70 12.60
C VAL A 182 21.43 -5.74 11.11
N LEU A 183 22.21 -6.73 10.66
CA LEU A 183 22.62 -6.91 9.27
C LEU A 183 21.57 -7.67 8.43
N ARG A 184 20.44 -8.07 9.03
CA ARG A 184 19.39 -8.81 8.31
C ARG A 184 18.86 -8.01 7.12
N PRO A 185 18.72 -8.65 5.94
CA PRO A 185 18.14 -8.02 4.77
C PRO A 185 16.71 -7.56 5.05
N ARG A 186 16.40 -6.32 4.72
CA ARG A 186 15.08 -5.72 4.95
C ARG A 186 14.67 -4.76 3.84
N GLY A 187 13.39 -4.54 3.75
CA GLY A 187 12.80 -3.56 2.86
C GLY A 187 11.99 -4.15 1.71
N LEU A 188 10.84 -3.54 1.45
CA LEU A 188 10.02 -3.82 0.28
C LEU A 188 10.00 -2.58 -0.62
N PRO A 189 10.39 -2.71 -1.91
CA PRO A 189 10.37 -1.58 -2.85
C PRO A 189 8.97 -1.00 -3.01
N ILE A 190 8.84 0.33 -2.79
CA ILE A 190 7.57 1.02 -2.94
C ILE A 190 7.28 1.21 -4.43
N GLY A 191 6.13 0.73 -4.89
CA GLY A 191 5.68 0.86 -6.28
C GLY A 191 5.41 -0.48 -6.97
N ASN A 192 5.79 -1.59 -6.37
CA ASN A 192 5.58 -2.93 -6.91
C ASN A 192 4.29 -3.59 -6.38
N LEU A 193 3.68 -4.41 -7.23
CA LEU A 193 2.47 -5.16 -6.89
C LEU A 193 2.75 -6.19 -5.78
N THR A 194 3.88 -6.89 -5.87
CA THR A 194 4.30 -7.86 -4.86
C THR A 194 4.48 -7.23 -3.48
N SER A 195 5.08 -6.05 -3.40
CA SER A 195 5.26 -5.35 -2.12
C SER A 195 3.93 -5.03 -1.43
N GLN A 196 2.92 -4.64 -2.22
CA GLN A 196 1.57 -4.37 -1.69
C GLN A 196 0.87 -5.65 -1.22
N PHE A 197 1.04 -6.75 -1.96
CA PHE A 197 0.50 -8.05 -1.59
C PHE A 197 1.22 -8.59 -0.33
N PHE A 198 2.54 -8.56 -0.29
CA PHE A 198 3.34 -9.00 0.86
C PHE A 198 3.01 -8.22 2.14
N ALA A 199 2.73 -6.92 2.02
CA ALA A 199 2.26 -6.12 3.13
C ALA A 199 0.98 -6.68 3.77
N ASN A 200 0.02 -7.10 2.96
CA ASN A 200 -1.20 -7.73 3.47
C ASN A 200 -0.94 -9.11 4.06
N VAL A 201 -0.07 -9.91 3.44
CA VAL A 201 0.32 -11.24 3.93
C VAL A 201 1.00 -11.14 5.29
N LEU A 202 1.99 -10.25 5.43
CA LEU A 202 2.75 -10.06 6.68
C LEU A 202 1.88 -9.60 7.85
N LEU A 203 0.92 -8.69 7.57
CA LEU A 203 0.06 -8.15 8.62
C LEU A 203 -1.19 -9.00 8.90
N ASN A 204 -1.46 -10.02 8.10
CA ASN A 204 -2.62 -10.90 8.34
C ASN A 204 -2.60 -11.61 9.70
N PRO A 205 -1.48 -12.19 10.18
CA PRO A 205 -1.43 -12.74 11.54
C PRO A 205 -1.65 -11.70 12.65
N VAL A 206 -1.31 -10.44 12.41
CA VAL A 206 -1.58 -9.34 13.34
C VAL A 206 -3.06 -8.98 13.31
N ASP A 207 -3.71 -9.00 12.13
CA ASP A 207 -5.15 -8.80 11.99
C ASP A 207 -5.93 -9.84 12.79
N HIS A 208 -5.56 -11.11 12.68
CA HIS A 208 -6.17 -12.22 13.43
C HIS A 208 -5.91 -12.08 14.93
N PHE A 209 -4.69 -11.74 15.35
CA PHE A 209 -4.38 -11.49 16.76
C PHE A 209 -5.29 -10.40 17.37
N ILE A 210 -5.53 -9.30 16.65
CA ILE A 210 -6.42 -8.23 17.11
C ILE A 210 -7.88 -8.72 17.25
N LYS A 211 -8.34 -9.50 16.28
CA LYS A 211 -9.73 -9.96 16.23
C LYS A 211 -10.01 -11.13 17.19
N GLU A 212 -9.10 -12.08 17.28
CA GLU A 212 -9.31 -13.37 17.95
C GLU A 212 -8.73 -13.39 19.36
N ALA A 213 -7.49 -12.94 19.56
CA ALA A 213 -6.84 -12.93 20.86
C ALA A 213 -7.24 -11.69 21.68
N LEU A 214 -7.10 -10.48 21.14
CA LEU A 214 -7.47 -9.26 21.84
C LEU A 214 -8.99 -9.02 21.83
N ARG A 215 -9.73 -9.69 20.97
CA ARG A 215 -11.19 -9.61 20.84
C ARG A 215 -11.70 -8.16 20.71
N ILE A 216 -10.94 -7.32 19.97
CA ILE A 216 -11.34 -5.94 19.71
C ILE A 216 -12.59 -5.96 18.82
N PRO A 217 -13.72 -5.41 19.27
CA PRO A 217 -15.00 -5.54 18.57
C PRO A 217 -15.04 -4.76 17.24
N GLY A 218 -14.42 -3.59 17.19
CA GLY A 218 -14.28 -2.78 15.99
C GLY A 218 -12.82 -2.70 15.54
N TYR A 219 -12.49 -3.31 14.41
CA TYR A 219 -11.14 -3.26 13.84
C TYR A 219 -11.19 -3.07 12.34
N LEU A 220 -10.32 -2.22 11.82
CA LEU A 220 -10.08 -2.13 10.40
C LEU A 220 -8.65 -1.64 10.10
N ARG A 221 -8.10 -2.10 8.98
CA ARG A 221 -6.76 -1.76 8.52
C ARG A 221 -6.76 -1.25 7.08
N TYR A 222 -5.92 -0.26 6.83
CA TYR A 222 -5.60 0.21 5.49
C TYR A 222 -4.08 0.28 5.33
N ALA A 223 -3.46 -0.72 4.71
CA ALA A 223 -2.01 -0.95 4.68
C ALA A 223 -1.42 -1.00 6.09
N ASP A 224 -0.59 -0.04 6.45
CA ASP A 224 0.06 0.14 7.75
C ASP A 224 -0.74 1.02 8.74
N ASP A 225 -1.83 1.65 8.30
CA ASP A 225 -2.75 2.42 9.15
C ASP A 225 -3.80 1.50 9.81
N LEU A 226 -3.84 1.44 11.14
CA LEU A 226 -4.78 0.63 11.93
C LEU A 226 -5.76 1.52 12.70
N LEU A 227 -7.03 1.14 12.71
CA LEU A 227 -8.05 1.72 13.59
C LEU A 227 -8.70 0.61 14.40
N LEU A 228 -8.74 0.79 15.73
CA LEU A 228 -9.40 -0.10 16.67
C LEU A 228 -10.48 0.69 17.42
N PHE A 229 -11.64 0.08 17.61
CA PHE A 229 -12.79 0.73 18.26
C PHE A 229 -13.30 -0.15 19.39
N SER A 230 -13.65 0.48 20.52
CA SER A 230 -14.24 -0.17 21.69
C SER A 230 -15.03 0.85 22.52
N ASP A 231 -15.94 0.37 23.35
CA ASP A 231 -16.57 1.19 24.38
C ASP A 231 -15.68 1.34 25.62
N ASP A 232 -14.69 0.47 25.78
CA ASP A 232 -13.70 0.53 26.83
C ASP A 232 -12.38 1.16 26.36
N ARG A 233 -12.04 2.30 26.95
CA ARG A 233 -10.78 3.03 26.69
C ARG A 233 -9.56 2.26 27.19
N GLN A 234 -9.68 1.55 28.31
CA GLN A 234 -8.57 0.81 28.89
C GLN A 234 -8.23 -0.41 28.02
N GLN A 235 -9.24 -1.10 27.47
CA GLN A 235 -9.06 -2.16 26.50
C GLN A 235 -8.19 -1.70 25.30
N LEU A 236 -8.44 -0.50 24.79
CA LEU A 236 -7.66 0.03 23.67
C LEU A 236 -6.21 0.34 24.06
N TRP A 237 -5.95 0.82 25.27
CA TRP A 237 -4.57 1.02 25.76
C TRP A 237 -3.86 -0.31 26.02
N GLY A 238 -4.53 -1.29 26.61
CA GLY A 238 -4.00 -2.65 26.73
C GLY A 238 -3.66 -3.28 25.37
N ALA A 239 -4.51 -3.03 24.36
CA ALA A 239 -4.24 -3.46 22.99
C ALA A 239 -2.97 -2.82 22.40
N VAL A 240 -2.61 -1.57 22.76
CA VAL A 240 -1.37 -0.94 22.30
C VAL A 240 -0.15 -1.71 22.79
N GLU A 241 -0.11 -2.10 24.06
CA GLU A 241 1.02 -2.85 24.61
C GLU A 241 1.13 -4.24 23.98
N SER A 242 0.03 -4.97 23.90
CA SER A 242 0.00 -6.28 23.25
C SER A 242 0.39 -6.22 21.77
N LEU A 243 0.01 -5.13 21.06
CA LEU A 243 0.40 -4.92 19.68
C LEU A 243 1.88 -4.59 19.54
N ARG A 244 2.50 -3.88 20.49
CA ARG A 244 3.95 -3.64 20.49
C ARG A 244 4.73 -4.95 20.58
N GLU A 245 4.35 -5.83 21.48
CA GLU A 245 4.95 -7.15 21.63
C GLU A 245 4.74 -7.99 20.37
N ARG A 246 3.49 -8.05 19.89
CA ARG A 246 3.14 -8.85 18.71
C ARG A 246 3.86 -8.37 17.45
N LEU A 247 3.91 -7.07 17.19
CA LEU A 247 4.64 -6.49 16.08
C LEU A 247 6.16 -6.67 16.21
N GLY A 248 6.69 -6.67 17.44
CA GLY A 248 8.08 -6.98 17.71
C GLY A 248 8.50 -8.35 17.18
N GLN A 249 7.64 -9.37 17.28
CA GLN A 249 7.87 -10.70 16.69
C GLN A 249 8.01 -10.69 15.17
N TYR A 250 7.41 -9.70 14.50
CA TYR A 250 7.54 -9.43 13.05
C TYR A 250 8.59 -8.37 12.74
N ARG A 251 9.40 -7.97 13.72
CA ARG A 251 10.42 -6.91 13.60
C ARG A 251 9.84 -5.57 13.14
N LEU A 252 8.60 -5.29 13.54
CA LEU A 252 7.86 -4.07 13.25
C LEU A 252 7.59 -3.28 14.55
N ARG A 253 7.42 -1.96 14.44
CA ARG A 253 7.16 -1.09 15.60
C ARG A 253 5.98 -0.18 15.35
N LEU A 254 5.14 0.04 16.37
CA LEU A 254 4.12 1.08 16.35
C LEU A 254 4.76 2.46 16.36
N HIS A 255 4.16 3.38 15.64
CA HIS A 255 4.65 4.76 15.57
C HIS A 255 4.30 5.52 16.85
N PRO A 256 5.28 5.92 17.69
CA PRO A 256 5.00 6.45 19.03
C PRO A 256 4.17 7.74 19.00
N ARG A 257 4.41 8.63 18.02
CA ARG A 257 3.72 9.93 17.91
C ARG A 257 2.38 9.85 17.18
N LYS A 258 2.03 8.73 16.53
CA LYS A 258 0.77 8.57 15.80
C LYS A 258 -0.17 7.57 16.48
N THR A 259 0.25 6.99 17.61
CA THR A 259 -0.57 6.09 18.41
C THR A 259 -1.31 6.90 19.45
N HIS A 260 -2.62 7.02 19.31
CA HIS A 260 -3.45 7.78 20.23
C HIS A 260 -4.88 7.25 20.29
N VAL A 261 -5.47 7.29 21.48
CA VAL A 261 -6.86 6.96 21.74
C VAL A 261 -7.66 8.26 21.86
N GLN A 262 -8.75 8.37 21.10
CA GLN A 262 -9.64 9.52 21.11
C GLN A 262 -11.12 9.08 21.19
N PRO A 263 -12.01 9.95 21.71
CA PRO A 263 -13.44 9.70 21.65
C PRO A 263 -13.94 9.72 20.19
N THR A 264 -14.95 8.89 19.90
CA THR A 264 -15.51 8.80 18.53
C THR A 264 -16.41 9.98 18.16
N HIS A 265 -16.87 10.79 19.13
CA HIS A 265 -17.57 12.05 18.86
C HIS A 265 -16.63 13.17 18.38
N CYS A 266 -15.30 12.93 18.34
CA CYS A 266 -14.32 13.83 17.75
C CYS A 266 -14.05 13.48 16.28
N TRP A 267 -13.62 14.47 15.51
CA TRP A 267 -13.18 14.27 14.13
C TRP A 267 -11.98 13.33 14.05
N LEU A 268 -12.13 12.24 13.31
CA LEU A 268 -11.06 11.28 13.04
C LEU A 268 -10.39 11.63 11.69
N PRO A 269 -9.13 12.13 11.70
CA PRO A 269 -8.37 12.33 10.47
C PRO A 269 -7.82 10.98 9.98
N TRP A 270 -8.31 10.50 8.82
CA TRP A 270 -7.89 9.23 8.26
C TRP A 270 -8.01 9.20 6.73
N LEU A 271 -7.03 8.58 6.04
CA LEU A 271 -6.97 8.45 4.57
C LEU A 271 -7.21 9.77 3.79
N GLY A 272 -6.69 10.88 4.32
CA GLY A 272 -6.87 12.20 3.70
C GLY A 272 -8.21 12.86 3.96
N MET A 273 -9.08 12.21 4.74
CA MET A 273 -10.41 12.69 5.13
C MET A 273 -10.47 13.00 6.62
N ARG A 274 -11.52 13.72 7.02
CA ARG A 274 -11.96 13.90 8.41
C ARG A 274 -13.34 13.26 8.53
N ILE A 275 -13.46 12.27 9.41
CA ILE A 275 -14.66 11.46 9.59
C ILE A 275 -15.32 11.81 10.93
N LEU A 276 -16.63 11.99 10.95
CA LEU A 276 -17.42 12.18 12.16
C LEU A 276 -18.82 11.58 11.96
N GLY A 277 -19.05 10.39 12.48
CA GLY A 277 -20.30 9.66 12.29
C GLY A 277 -20.66 9.51 10.82
N SER A 278 -21.78 10.08 10.37
CA SER A 278 -22.16 10.07 8.95
C SER A 278 -21.46 11.13 8.11
N ARG A 279 -20.83 12.11 8.75
CA ARG A 279 -20.17 13.20 8.04
C ARG A 279 -18.75 12.81 7.65
N CYS A 280 -18.38 13.12 6.40
CA CYS A 280 -17.01 12.95 5.92
C CYS A 280 -16.62 14.17 5.10
N ARG A 281 -15.47 14.77 5.42
CA ARG A 281 -14.94 15.96 4.75
C ARG A 281 -13.50 15.74 4.33
N ILE A 282 -13.10 16.38 3.25
CA ILE A 282 -11.68 16.42 2.85
C ILE A 282 -10.89 17.12 3.95
N SER A 283 -9.70 16.59 4.27
CA SER A 283 -8.79 17.28 5.18
C SER A 283 -8.34 18.61 4.60
N GLN A 284 -8.14 19.62 5.44
CA GLN A 284 -7.66 20.93 5.00
C GLN A 284 -6.33 20.83 4.24
N GLN A 285 -5.43 19.97 4.70
CA GLN A 285 -4.18 19.65 3.98
C GLN A 285 -4.44 19.05 2.60
N GLY A 286 -5.48 18.22 2.44
CA GLY A 286 -5.90 17.65 1.16
C GLY A 286 -6.35 18.73 0.18
N ILE A 287 -7.16 19.69 0.65
CA ILE A 287 -7.60 20.85 -0.14
C ILE A 287 -6.41 21.72 -0.55
N GLN A 288 -5.54 22.08 0.39
CA GLN A 288 -4.36 22.91 0.11
C GLN A 288 -3.42 22.27 -0.92
N ARG A 289 -3.21 20.93 -0.83
CA ARG A 289 -2.41 20.20 -1.81
C ARG A 289 -3.06 20.21 -3.20
N PHE A 290 -4.37 20.00 -3.27
CA PHE A 290 -5.10 20.09 -4.52
C PHE A 290 -4.94 21.47 -5.17
N VAL A 291 -5.17 22.54 -4.41
CA VAL A 291 -5.03 23.93 -4.89
C VAL A 291 -3.60 24.21 -5.38
N ARG A 292 -2.57 23.83 -4.60
CA ARG A 292 -1.16 24.00 -5.02
C ARG A 292 -0.85 23.25 -6.32
N ARG A 293 -1.34 22.00 -6.45
CA ARG A 293 -1.16 21.20 -7.65
C ARG A 293 -1.85 21.84 -8.87
N MET A 294 -3.08 22.31 -8.73
CA MET A 294 -3.79 22.99 -9.82
C MET A 294 -3.08 24.27 -10.24
N ARG A 295 -2.59 25.07 -9.30
CA ARG A 295 -1.81 26.29 -9.60
C ARG A 295 -0.50 25.97 -10.33
N ARG A 296 0.19 24.89 -9.95
CA ARG A 296 1.40 24.43 -10.63
C ARG A 296 1.08 23.98 -12.05
N GLN A 297 0.10 23.09 -12.23
CA GLN A 297 -0.29 22.57 -13.53
C GLN A 297 -0.81 23.66 -14.47
N ARG A 298 -1.46 24.69 -13.94
CA ARG A 298 -1.85 25.87 -14.74
C ARG A 298 -0.63 26.62 -15.29
N ARG A 299 0.41 26.81 -14.50
CA ARG A 299 1.68 27.43 -14.95
C ARG A 299 2.40 26.57 -15.98
N GLU A 300 2.50 25.25 -15.73
CA GLU A 300 3.11 24.29 -16.64
C GLU A 300 2.36 24.24 -18.00
N TYR A 301 1.03 24.35 -17.98
CA TYR A 301 0.20 24.41 -19.19
C TYR A 301 0.42 25.72 -19.96
N ALA A 302 0.43 26.86 -19.27
CA ALA A 302 0.69 28.15 -19.90
C ALA A 302 2.10 28.23 -20.53
N ALA A 303 3.07 27.51 -19.96
CA ALA A 303 4.43 27.37 -20.49
C ALA A 303 4.56 26.27 -21.57
N GLY A 304 3.46 25.59 -21.96
CA GLY A 304 3.50 24.50 -22.93
C GLY A 304 4.16 23.20 -22.44
N ALA A 305 4.51 23.10 -21.15
CA ALA A 305 5.20 21.93 -20.59
C ALA A 305 4.30 20.70 -20.36
N ILE A 306 2.99 20.91 -20.25
CA ILE A 306 1.98 19.85 -20.16
C ILE A 306 0.77 20.18 -21.04
N ASP A 307 0.04 19.14 -21.44
CA ASP A 307 -1.20 19.28 -22.22
C ASP A 307 -2.45 19.32 -21.32
N ALA A 308 -3.59 19.67 -21.91
CA ALA A 308 -4.89 19.70 -21.23
C ALA A 308 -5.33 18.29 -20.77
N ALA A 309 -4.89 17.22 -21.44
CA ALA A 309 -5.21 15.85 -21.07
C ALA A 309 -4.58 15.48 -19.72
N ARG A 310 -3.35 15.94 -19.46
CA ARG A 310 -2.67 15.75 -18.17
C ARG A 310 -3.41 16.43 -17.01
N ILE A 311 -3.90 17.64 -17.21
CA ILE A 311 -4.70 18.35 -16.20
C ILE A 311 -6.01 17.62 -15.94
N ARG A 312 -6.69 17.21 -17.01
CA ARG A 312 -7.95 16.45 -16.94
C ARG A 312 -7.76 15.14 -16.19
N GLN A 313 -6.70 14.39 -16.48
CA GLN A 313 -6.36 13.15 -15.78
C GLN A 313 -6.14 13.39 -14.27
N SER A 314 -5.38 14.43 -13.92
CA SER A 314 -5.12 14.80 -12.52
C SER A 314 -6.40 15.18 -11.77
N LEU A 315 -7.29 15.94 -12.44
CA LEU A 315 -8.58 16.35 -11.90
C LEU A 315 -9.52 15.15 -11.69
N HIS A 316 -9.64 14.27 -12.69
CA HIS A 316 -10.47 13.05 -12.57
C HIS A 316 -9.96 12.14 -11.45
N ALA A 317 -8.65 11.97 -11.30
CA ALA A 317 -8.09 11.17 -10.21
C ALA A 317 -8.45 11.76 -8.85
N TRP A 318 -8.38 13.09 -8.70
CA TRP A 318 -8.77 13.75 -7.45
C TRP A 318 -10.27 13.67 -7.20
N LEU A 319 -11.10 13.91 -8.22
CA LEU A 319 -12.56 13.76 -8.12
C LEU A 319 -12.95 12.35 -7.72
N GLY A 320 -12.32 11.32 -8.31
CA GLY A 320 -12.54 9.92 -7.94
C GLY A 320 -12.18 9.63 -6.47
N HIS A 321 -11.19 10.33 -5.92
CA HIS A 321 -10.83 10.19 -4.49
C HIS A 321 -11.86 10.84 -3.56
N VAL A 322 -12.43 11.97 -3.94
CA VAL A 322 -13.31 12.77 -3.08
C VAL A 322 -14.81 12.59 -3.37
N SER A 323 -15.18 12.02 -4.51
CA SER A 323 -16.57 11.72 -4.86
C SER A 323 -17.16 10.68 -3.93
N GLY A 324 -18.37 10.93 -3.45
CA GLY A 324 -19.07 10.04 -2.50
C GLY A 324 -18.68 10.19 -1.03
N VAL A 325 -17.67 11.00 -0.69
CA VAL A 325 -17.23 11.23 0.70
C VAL A 325 -17.35 12.69 1.13
N THR A 326 -17.46 13.64 0.19
CA THR A 326 -17.48 15.07 0.48
C THR A 326 -18.76 15.71 -0.04
N GLU A 327 -19.25 16.74 0.67
CA GLU A 327 -20.42 17.51 0.26
C GLU A 327 -20.23 18.08 -1.16
N ALA A 328 -21.16 17.80 -2.06
CA ALA A 328 -21.10 18.24 -3.48
C ALA A 328 -20.94 19.75 -3.62
N ARG A 329 -21.42 20.53 -2.64
CA ARG A 329 -21.27 21.98 -2.59
C ARG A 329 -19.81 22.45 -2.49
N VAL A 330 -19.02 21.79 -1.62
CA VAL A 330 -17.58 22.10 -1.46
C VAL A 330 -16.82 21.78 -2.74
N LEU A 331 -17.13 20.66 -3.39
CA LEU A 331 -16.54 20.30 -4.68
C LEU A 331 -16.84 21.34 -5.76
N LYS A 332 -18.10 21.78 -5.87
CA LYS A 332 -18.49 22.81 -6.84
C LYS A 332 -17.74 24.13 -6.64
N VAL A 333 -17.57 24.57 -5.38
CA VAL A 333 -16.83 25.81 -5.06
C VAL A 333 -15.35 25.67 -5.45
N LEU A 334 -14.69 24.57 -5.05
CA LEU A 334 -13.29 24.33 -5.40
C LEU A 334 -13.06 24.22 -6.92
N MET A 335 -14.00 23.59 -7.63
CA MET A 335 -13.95 23.50 -9.10
C MET A 335 -14.07 24.88 -9.76
N ARG A 336 -15.03 25.71 -9.32
CA ARG A 336 -15.21 27.07 -9.87
C ARG A 336 -13.99 27.95 -9.61
N GLN A 337 -13.42 27.90 -8.41
CA GLN A 337 -12.30 28.76 -8.03
C GLN A 337 -10.95 28.38 -8.63
N HIS A 338 -10.71 27.09 -8.89
CA HIS A 338 -9.36 26.58 -9.20
C HIS A 338 -9.25 25.79 -10.50
N CYS A 339 -10.36 25.41 -11.12
CA CYS A 339 -10.38 24.56 -12.33
C CYS A 339 -10.97 25.27 -13.55
N VAL A 340 -11.45 26.50 -13.43
CA VAL A 340 -11.86 27.32 -14.59
C VAL A 340 -10.60 27.91 -15.20
N PHE A 341 -10.23 27.38 -16.37
CA PHE A 341 -9.19 27.94 -17.22
C PHE A 341 -9.87 28.98 -18.11
N SER A 342 -9.75 30.27 -17.82
CA SER A 342 -10.02 31.31 -18.80
C SER A 342 -9.05 31.13 -19.96
N ARG A 343 -9.58 31.09 -21.18
CA ARG A 343 -8.80 31.11 -22.42
C ARG A 343 -7.95 32.34 -22.51
#